data_a9eb2144443c19a0b802f5ba17376f96
#
_entry.id   a9eb2144443c19a0b802f5ba17376f96
#
_cell.length_a   1.000
_cell.length_b   1.000
_cell.length_c   1.000
_cell.angle_alpha   90.00
_cell.angle_beta   90.00
_cell.angle_gamma   90.00
#
_symmetry.space_group_name_H-M   'P 1'
#
loop_
_entity.id
_entity.type
_entity.pdbx_description
1 polymer ?
#
loop_
_entity_poly.entity_id
_entity_poly.type
_entity_poly.pdbx_seq_one_letter_code
_entity_poly.pdbx_strand_id
1 'polypeptide(L)'
;IKELVSEKEGLSVWDKNGGAEGTGGYRRAGYGDIVILLRSMAGWSEVFVNVLMNEGIPAYAQTSSGYFDTVEVETILSLLSVLDNPMQDIPLAAVLRSPIVGMTDEEMAWMMAAYKRRAAKDQDRGVYAAWKLWEEARALTAEAASGEDMIRIGKGGIPREAAGAAGEKLGRFGALLKKLR
;
A
#
# COMPACT_ATOMS: atom_id res chain seq x y z
N ILE A 1 30.05 -8.73 16.22
CA ILE A 1 30.01 -9.23 14.81
C ILE A 1 31.23 -8.76 14.04
N LYS A 2 31.52 -7.44 13.97
CA LYS A 2 32.68 -6.91 13.24
C LYS A 2 34.00 -7.53 13.72
N GLU A 3 34.19 -7.72 15.03
CA GLU A 3 35.37 -8.39 15.61
C GLU A 3 35.49 -9.86 15.16
N LEU A 4 34.36 -10.59 15.11
CA LEU A 4 34.34 -12.00 14.71
C LEU A 4 34.75 -12.23 13.24
N VAL A 5 34.56 -11.22 12.40
CA VAL A 5 34.87 -11.25 10.96
C VAL A 5 36.17 -10.50 10.65
N SER A 6 36.82 -9.91 11.65
CA SER A 6 38.04 -9.11 11.46
C SER A 6 39.20 -9.93 10.91
N GLU A 7 40.06 -9.29 10.12
CA GLU A 7 41.25 -9.97 9.55
C GLU A 7 42.27 -10.37 10.60
N LYS A 8 42.37 -9.66 11.74
CA LYS A 8 43.40 -9.87 12.75
C LYS A 8 42.98 -10.86 13.83
N GLU A 9 41.75 -10.74 14.34
CA GLU A 9 41.25 -11.49 15.51
C GLU A 9 39.99 -12.31 15.20
N GLY A 10 39.56 -12.38 13.93
CA GLY A 10 38.37 -13.08 13.50
C GLY A 10 38.41 -14.59 13.71
N LEU A 11 37.20 -15.16 13.85
CA LEU A 11 37.04 -16.60 14.00
C LEU A 11 37.36 -17.37 12.71
N SER A 12 37.77 -18.63 12.89
CA SER A 12 37.89 -19.58 11.79
C SER A 12 36.73 -20.56 11.84
N VAL A 13 36.12 -20.82 10.71
CA VAL A 13 35.06 -21.81 10.56
C VAL A 13 35.49 -22.95 9.65
N TRP A 14 34.97 -24.13 9.94
CA TRP A 14 35.21 -25.30 9.09
C TRP A 14 34.34 -25.22 7.83
N ASP A 15 35.01 -25.23 6.68
CA ASP A 15 34.33 -25.29 5.39
C ASP A 15 34.50 -26.69 4.79
N LYS A 16 33.40 -27.40 4.63
CA LYS A 16 33.38 -28.77 4.10
C LYS A 16 33.91 -28.84 2.66
N ASN A 17 33.73 -27.76 1.89
CA ASN A 17 34.14 -27.66 0.50
C ASN A 17 35.49 -26.94 0.33
N GLY A 18 36.10 -26.47 1.42
CA GLY A 18 37.37 -25.81 1.43
C GLY A 18 38.54 -26.80 1.46
N GLY A 19 39.70 -26.36 1.05
CA GLY A 19 40.94 -27.17 1.02
C GLY A 19 41.24 -27.74 -0.36
N ALA A 20 42.49 -28.22 -0.52
CA ALA A 20 42.92 -28.90 -1.73
C ALA A 20 42.12 -30.21 -1.88
N GLU A 21 41.50 -30.42 -3.03
CA GLU A 21 40.76 -31.65 -3.39
C GLU A 21 39.46 -31.90 -2.62
N GLY A 22 38.82 -30.84 -2.00
CA GLY A 22 37.51 -31.00 -1.36
C GLY A 22 37.53 -31.80 -0.04
N THR A 23 38.67 -31.88 0.62
CA THR A 23 38.84 -32.59 1.91
C THR A 23 38.36 -31.80 3.12
N GLY A 24 37.85 -30.58 2.90
CA GLY A 24 37.49 -29.64 3.95
C GLY A 24 38.70 -28.87 4.49
N GLY A 25 38.43 -27.69 5.03
CA GLY A 25 39.50 -26.86 5.61
C GLY A 25 38.94 -25.73 6.46
N TYR A 26 39.80 -25.12 7.27
CA TYR A 26 39.44 -23.93 8.02
C TYR A 26 39.60 -22.70 7.14
N ARG A 27 38.57 -21.86 7.12
CA ARG A 27 38.59 -20.52 6.53
C ARG A 27 38.17 -19.47 7.53
N ARG A 28 38.47 -18.23 7.25
CA ARG A 28 37.96 -17.08 8.04
C ARG A 28 36.45 -17.02 7.97
N ALA A 29 35.84 -16.73 9.12
CA ALA A 29 34.41 -16.47 9.19
C ALA A 29 34.05 -15.21 8.43
N GLY A 30 33.03 -15.28 7.60
CA GLY A 30 32.41 -14.15 6.94
C GLY A 30 31.05 -13.81 7.57
N TYR A 31 30.44 -12.69 7.15
CA TYR A 31 29.11 -12.31 7.64
C TYR A 31 28.05 -13.39 7.39
N GLY A 32 28.17 -14.15 6.30
CA GLY A 32 27.26 -15.24 5.97
C GLY A 32 27.33 -16.46 6.88
N ASP A 33 28.37 -16.55 7.73
CA ASP A 33 28.53 -17.65 8.68
C ASP A 33 27.87 -17.34 10.04
N ILE A 34 27.37 -16.12 10.22
CA ILE A 34 26.80 -15.65 11.49
C ILE A 34 25.28 -15.68 11.39
N VAL A 35 24.67 -16.39 12.32
CA VAL A 35 23.19 -16.47 12.42
C VAL A 35 22.75 -15.95 13.78
N ILE A 36 21.75 -15.06 13.76
CA ILE A 36 21.10 -14.56 14.97
C ILE A 36 19.77 -15.29 15.13
N LEU A 37 19.64 -16.05 16.20
CA LEU A 37 18.42 -16.77 16.52
C LEU A 37 17.59 -15.98 17.52
N LEU A 38 16.33 -15.70 17.16
CA LEU A 38 15.39 -15.01 17.99
C LEU A 38 14.26 -15.97 18.41
N ARG A 39 13.76 -15.83 19.63
CA ARG A 39 12.61 -16.60 20.12
C ARG A 39 11.33 -16.28 19.34
N SER A 40 11.18 -15.03 18.89
CA SER A 40 10.08 -14.57 18.04
C SER A 40 10.64 -13.61 17.00
N MET A 41 10.27 -13.81 15.75
CA MET A 41 10.67 -12.94 14.63
C MET A 41 9.76 -11.72 14.51
N ALA A 42 8.52 -11.81 15.00
CA ALA A 42 7.51 -10.77 14.84
C ALA A 42 7.95 -9.44 15.51
N GLY A 43 8.03 -8.38 14.71
CA GLY A 43 8.37 -7.03 15.15
C GLY A 43 9.85 -6.78 15.45
N TRP A 44 10.69 -7.80 15.65
CA TRP A 44 12.11 -7.63 15.97
C TRP A 44 13.04 -7.82 14.79
N SER A 45 12.67 -8.64 13.83
CA SER A 45 13.52 -8.95 12.67
C SER A 45 13.92 -7.71 11.88
N GLU A 46 12.98 -6.81 11.60
CA GLU A 46 13.26 -5.57 10.87
C GLU A 46 14.17 -4.62 11.67
N VAL A 47 13.97 -4.52 12.97
CA VAL A 47 14.81 -3.70 13.85
C VAL A 47 16.26 -4.19 13.80
N PHE A 48 16.46 -5.51 13.93
CA PHE A 48 17.82 -6.09 13.83
C PHE A 48 18.44 -5.85 12.46
N VAL A 49 17.72 -6.11 11.38
CA VAL A 49 18.22 -5.89 10.02
C VAL A 49 18.61 -4.43 9.81
N ASN A 50 17.72 -3.48 10.18
CA ASN A 50 17.99 -2.05 10.02
C ASN A 50 19.22 -1.59 10.82
N VAL A 51 19.34 -2.02 12.08
CA VAL A 51 20.50 -1.66 12.93
C VAL A 51 21.79 -2.23 12.34
N LEU A 52 21.79 -3.49 11.91
CA LEU A 52 22.96 -4.12 11.32
C LEU A 52 23.37 -3.47 10.00
N MET A 53 22.40 -3.18 9.12
CA MET A 53 22.68 -2.50 7.86
C MET A 53 23.20 -1.07 8.07
N ASN A 54 22.67 -0.33 9.03
CA ASN A 54 23.18 1.00 9.40
C ASN A 54 24.61 0.96 9.92
N GLU A 55 25.00 -0.14 10.57
CA GLU A 55 26.37 -0.39 11.01
C GLU A 55 27.28 -0.95 9.90
N GLY A 56 26.79 -1.03 8.66
CA GLY A 56 27.53 -1.56 7.51
C GLY A 56 27.70 -3.08 7.53
N ILE A 57 26.88 -3.80 8.29
CA ILE A 57 26.88 -5.26 8.34
C ILE A 57 25.74 -5.78 7.44
N PRO A 58 26.04 -6.49 6.34
CA PRO A 58 25.00 -7.03 5.48
C PRO A 58 24.19 -8.09 6.26
N ALA A 59 22.90 -7.85 6.39
CA ALA A 59 21.99 -8.72 7.12
C ALA A 59 20.67 -8.87 6.36
N TYR A 60 20.07 -10.05 6.48
CA TYR A 60 18.71 -10.30 6.00
C TYR A 60 17.97 -11.17 7.02
N ALA A 61 16.66 -11.01 7.09
CA ALA A 61 15.80 -11.84 7.92
C ALA A 61 15.01 -12.80 7.03
N GLN A 62 15.01 -14.07 7.38
CA GLN A 62 14.19 -15.08 6.73
C GLN A 62 12.77 -14.99 7.33
N THR A 63 12.00 -13.98 6.89
CA THR A 63 10.61 -13.83 7.28
C THR A 63 9.72 -14.40 6.19
N SER A 64 8.86 -15.34 6.55
CA SER A 64 7.86 -15.90 5.65
C SER A 64 6.63 -15.00 5.48
N SER A 65 6.50 -13.92 6.24
CA SER A 65 5.30 -13.08 6.35
C SER A 65 5.37 -11.73 5.64
N GLY A 66 6.54 -11.25 5.22
CA GLY A 66 6.68 -9.86 4.76
C GLY A 66 6.20 -9.56 3.33
N TYR A 67 6.05 -10.55 2.46
CA TYR A 67 5.72 -10.27 1.05
C TYR A 67 4.27 -9.79 0.87
N PHE A 68 3.34 -10.41 1.58
CA PHE A 68 1.92 -10.04 1.47
C PHE A 68 1.53 -8.83 2.32
N ASP A 69 2.41 -8.40 3.24
CA ASP A 69 2.20 -7.25 4.13
C ASP A 69 2.77 -5.94 3.55
N THR A 70 3.27 -5.98 2.30
CA THR A 70 3.73 -4.77 1.63
C THR A 70 2.54 -3.98 1.08
N VAL A 71 2.60 -2.65 1.17
CA VAL A 71 1.52 -1.74 0.74
C VAL A 71 1.13 -1.97 -0.72
N GLU A 72 2.10 -2.30 -1.56
CA GLU A 72 1.89 -2.58 -2.98
C GLU A 72 1.04 -3.83 -3.18
N VAL A 73 1.36 -4.91 -2.47
CA VAL A 73 0.61 -6.18 -2.56
C VAL A 73 -0.78 -6.01 -1.97
N GLU A 74 -0.91 -5.38 -0.80
CA GLU A 74 -2.21 -5.07 -0.20
C GLU A 74 -3.08 -4.20 -1.12
N THR A 75 -2.48 -3.24 -1.83
CA THR A 75 -3.18 -2.42 -2.81
C THR A 75 -3.73 -3.26 -3.97
N ILE A 76 -2.93 -4.18 -4.51
CA ILE A 76 -3.37 -5.07 -5.59
C ILE A 76 -4.44 -6.05 -5.11
N LEU A 77 -4.30 -6.63 -3.91
CA LEU A 77 -5.33 -7.49 -3.32
C LEU A 77 -6.64 -6.74 -3.09
N SER A 78 -6.55 -5.47 -2.65
CA SER A 78 -7.71 -4.59 -2.52
C SER A 78 -8.37 -4.32 -3.88
N LEU A 79 -7.58 -4.09 -4.94
CA LEU A 79 -8.11 -3.92 -6.30
C LEU A 79 -8.82 -5.19 -6.78
N LEU A 80 -8.25 -6.37 -6.57
CA LEU A 80 -8.90 -7.64 -6.93
C LEU A 80 -10.21 -7.84 -6.16
N SER A 81 -10.24 -7.48 -4.87
CA SER A 81 -11.44 -7.52 -4.05
C SER A 81 -12.53 -6.58 -4.57
N VAL A 82 -12.15 -5.38 -5.02
CA VAL A 82 -13.08 -4.41 -5.64
C VAL A 82 -13.57 -4.88 -7.01
N LEU A 83 -12.73 -5.59 -7.78
CA LEU A 83 -13.14 -6.20 -9.05
C LEU A 83 -14.20 -7.28 -8.84
N ASP A 84 -14.07 -8.08 -7.80
CA ASP A 84 -15.06 -9.08 -7.43
C ASP A 84 -16.33 -8.41 -6.88
N ASN A 85 -16.19 -7.60 -5.84
CA ASN A 85 -17.31 -6.87 -5.23
C ASN A 85 -16.93 -5.44 -4.86
N PRO A 86 -17.39 -4.43 -5.62
CA PRO A 86 -17.07 -3.02 -5.36
C PRO A 86 -17.81 -2.42 -4.13
N MET A 87 -18.74 -3.15 -3.53
CA MET A 87 -19.47 -2.69 -2.33
C MET A 87 -18.66 -2.87 -1.03
N GLN A 88 -17.43 -3.35 -1.11
CA GLN A 88 -16.52 -3.48 0.03
C GLN A 88 -15.82 -2.14 0.30
N ASP A 89 -16.25 -1.44 1.33
CA ASP A 89 -15.80 -0.06 1.62
C ASP A 89 -14.30 0.03 1.91
N ILE A 90 -13.73 -0.89 2.68
CA ILE A 90 -12.31 -0.84 3.06
C ILE A 90 -11.39 -1.06 1.85
N PRO A 91 -11.54 -2.12 1.05
CA PRO A 91 -10.76 -2.30 -0.17
C PRO A 91 -10.95 -1.16 -1.16
N LEU A 92 -12.18 -0.68 -1.34
CA LEU A 92 -12.46 0.41 -2.25
C LEU A 92 -11.77 1.71 -1.80
N ALA A 93 -11.85 2.07 -0.53
CA ALA A 93 -11.16 3.24 0.02
C ALA A 93 -9.64 3.13 -0.13
N ALA A 94 -9.06 1.94 0.11
CA ALA A 94 -7.64 1.69 -0.09
C ALA A 94 -7.21 1.92 -1.54
N VAL A 95 -7.97 1.40 -2.51
CA VAL A 95 -7.69 1.59 -3.94
C VAL A 95 -7.84 3.05 -4.36
N LEU A 96 -8.88 3.75 -3.90
CA LEU A 96 -9.09 5.16 -4.22
C LEU A 96 -7.93 6.05 -3.73
N ARG A 97 -7.39 5.77 -2.54
CA ARG A 97 -6.20 6.49 -2.01
C ARG A 97 -4.89 6.08 -2.65
N SER A 98 -4.81 4.90 -3.21
CA SER A 98 -3.57 4.37 -3.80
C SER A 98 -3.15 5.15 -5.05
N PRO A 99 -1.89 4.98 -5.50
CA PRO A 99 -1.41 5.57 -6.75
C PRO A 99 -2.20 5.16 -8.00
N ILE A 100 -3.02 4.09 -7.91
CA ILE A 100 -3.87 3.64 -9.03
C ILE A 100 -4.92 4.69 -9.38
N VAL A 101 -5.53 5.32 -8.36
CA VAL A 101 -6.54 6.37 -8.54
C VAL A 101 -5.99 7.74 -8.13
N GLY A 102 -5.24 7.81 -7.03
CA GLY A 102 -4.55 9.00 -6.54
C GLY A 102 -5.49 10.04 -5.93
N MET A 103 -6.57 9.60 -5.28
CA MET A 103 -7.43 10.52 -4.52
C MET A 103 -6.74 11.00 -3.25
N THR A 104 -6.86 12.28 -2.97
CA THR A 104 -6.41 12.87 -1.71
C THR A 104 -7.43 12.62 -0.59
N ASP A 105 -6.98 12.76 0.66
CA ASP A 105 -7.86 12.65 1.83
C ASP A 105 -8.97 13.70 1.80
N GLU A 106 -8.67 14.89 1.29
CA GLU A 106 -9.62 15.98 1.14
C GLU A 106 -10.70 15.64 0.08
N GLU A 107 -10.30 15.12 -1.08
CA GLU A 107 -11.23 14.68 -2.13
C GLU A 107 -12.16 13.56 -1.63
N MET A 108 -11.62 12.60 -0.87
CA MET A 108 -12.42 11.55 -0.24
C MET A 108 -13.36 12.11 0.82
N ALA A 109 -12.91 13.06 1.63
CA ALA A 109 -13.74 13.72 2.64
C ALA A 109 -14.91 14.48 1.99
N TRP A 110 -14.67 15.21 0.90
CA TRP A 110 -15.73 15.89 0.14
C TRP A 110 -16.73 14.88 -0.44
N MET A 111 -16.26 13.79 -1.04
CA MET A 111 -17.09 12.73 -1.57
C MET A 111 -18.03 12.17 -0.49
N MET A 112 -17.48 11.84 0.68
CA MET A 112 -18.26 11.28 1.79
C MET A 112 -19.18 12.31 2.44
N ALA A 113 -18.76 13.58 2.53
CA ALA A 113 -19.60 14.64 3.07
C ALA A 113 -20.81 14.94 2.17
N ALA A 114 -20.62 14.94 0.86
CA ALA A 114 -21.72 15.08 -0.11
C ALA A 114 -22.70 13.93 0.02
N TYR A 115 -22.21 12.71 0.15
CA TYR A 115 -23.05 11.53 0.34
C TYR A 115 -23.85 11.58 1.64
N LYS A 116 -23.23 11.87 2.78
CA LYS A 116 -23.92 11.95 4.08
C LYS A 116 -25.05 12.98 4.10
N ARG A 117 -24.91 14.08 3.36
CA ARG A 117 -25.95 15.13 3.26
C ARG A 117 -27.16 14.68 2.44
N ARG A 118 -27.00 13.76 1.48
CA ARG A 118 -28.08 13.22 0.65
C ARG A 118 -28.72 11.98 1.26
N ALA A 119 -27.95 11.11 1.89
CA ALA A 119 -28.31 9.77 2.34
C ALA A 119 -29.25 9.70 3.56
N ALA A 120 -29.87 10.82 3.96
CA ALA A 120 -30.78 10.82 5.11
C ALA A 120 -32.00 9.86 4.98
N LYS A 121 -32.20 9.23 3.81
CA LYS A 121 -33.29 8.31 3.53
C LYS A 121 -32.96 7.01 2.82
N ASP A 122 -31.69 6.83 2.33
CA ASP A 122 -31.32 5.63 1.57
C ASP A 122 -30.58 4.61 2.42
N GLN A 123 -30.91 3.33 2.22
CA GLN A 123 -30.31 2.19 2.94
C GLN A 123 -28.89 1.86 2.49
N ASP A 124 -28.46 2.29 1.31
CA ASP A 124 -27.12 2.10 0.82
C ASP A 124 -26.16 3.07 1.49
N ARG A 125 -25.29 2.56 2.33
CA ARG A 125 -24.25 3.33 3.05
C ARG A 125 -22.89 2.83 2.64
N GLY A 126 -21.94 3.76 2.45
CA GLY A 126 -20.55 3.41 2.24
C GLY A 126 -19.86 4.18 1.13
N VAL A 127 -18.60 3.82 0.89
CA VAL A 127 -17.72 4.46 -0.10
C VAL A 127 -18.23 4.24 -1.53
N TYR A 128 -18.74 3.04 -1.82
CA TYR A 128 -19.29 2.75 -3.14
C TYR A 128 -20.53 3.59 -3.48
N ALA A 129 -21.45 3.74 -2.52
CA ALA A 129 -22.62 4.58 -2.71
C ALA A 129 -22.24 6.06 -2.86
N ALA A 130 -21.24 6.53 -2.12
CA ALA A 130 -20.68 7.87 -2.28
C ALA A 130 -20.04 8.09 -3.66
N TRP A 131 -19.29 7.10 -4.16
CA TRP A 131 -18.73 7.16 -5.51
C TRP A 131 -19.82 7.20 -6.59
N LYS A 132 -20.85 6.36 -6.50
CA LYS A 132 -21.97 6.35 -7.46
C LYS A 132 -22.68 7.68 -7.49
N LEU A 133 -22.94 8.26 -6.33
CA LEU A 133 -23.52 9.60 -6.23
C LEU A 133 -22.66 10.65 -6.94
N TRP A 134 -21.34 10.52 -6.80
CA TRP A 134 -20.43 11.46 -7.43
C TRP A 134 -20.39 11.31 -8.95
N GLU A 135 -20.46 10.09 -9.49
CA GLU A 135 -20.59 9.84 -10.92
C GLU A 135 -21.86 10.48 -11.50
N GLU A 136 -23.00 10.33 -10.80
CA GLU A 136 -24.27 10.96 -11.20
C GLU A 136 -24.18 12.49 -11.16
N ALA A 137 -23.63 13.06 -10.10
CA ALA A 137 -23.44 14.50 -9.96
C ALA A 137 -22.56 15.08 -11.08
N ARG A 138 -21.50 14.37 -11.47
CA ARG A 138 -20.63 14.76 -12.58
C ARG A 138 -21.35 14.79 -13.92
N ALA A 139 -22.23 13.82 -14.19
CA ALA A 139 -23.02 13.81 -15.40
C ALA A 139 -23.95 15.05 -15.48
N LEU A 140 -24.59 15.41 -14.37
CA LEU A 140 -25.44 16.59 -14.25
C LEU A 140 -24.68 17.92 -14.37
N THR A 141 -23.43 17.98 -13.90
CA THR A 141 -22.61 19.20 -13.94
C THR A 141 -21.94 19.43 -15.29
N ALA A 142 -21.76 18.38 -16.10
CA ALA A 142 -21.30 18.52 -17.47
C ALA A 142 -22.34 19.23 -18.36
N GLU A 143 -23.64 19.16 -17.99
CA GLU A 143 -24.73 19.84 -18.71
C GLU A 143 -24.96 21.25 -18.18
N ALA A 144 -24.62 21.55 -16.93
CA ALA A 144 -24.82 22.86 -16.31
C ALA A 144 -23.59 23.78 -16.48
N ALA A 145 -23.40 24.35 -17.64
CA ALA A 145 -22.37 25.36 -17.94
C ALA A 145 -22.75 26.74 -17.39
N SER A 146 -22.93 26.92 -16.09
CA SER A 146 -23.17 28.21 -15.49
C SER A 146 -22.29 28.47 -14.27
N GLY A 147 -21.57 29.53 -14.32
CA GLY A 147 -20.62 30.24 -13.50
C GLY A 147 -20.69 30.21 -11.98
N GLU A 148 -21.18 29.16 -11.34
CA GLU A 148 -21.13 29.03 -9.90
C GLU A 148 -19.84 28.33 -9.44
N ASP A 149 -19.13 28.92 -8.49
CA ASP A 149 -17.90 28.35 -7.89
C ASP A 149 -18.16 27.09 -7.05
N MET A 150 -19.42 26.79 -6.75
CA MET A 150 -19.84 25.65 -5.95
C MET A 150 -20.82 24.76 -6.71
N ILE A 151 -20.52 23.48 -6.77
CA ILE A 151 -21.42 22.46 -7.34
C ILE A 151 -22.36 21.98 -6.24
N ARG A 152 -23.67 22.11 -6.45
CA ARG A 152 -24.69 21.65 -5.50
C ARG A 152 -24.92 20.15 -5.65
N ILE A 153 -24.60 19.40 -4.61
CA ILE A 153 -24.94 17.99 -4.49
C ILE A 153 -25.88 17.83 -3.30
N GLY A 154 -27.17 17.65 -3.56
CA GLY A 154 -28.20 17.63 -2.53
C GLY A 154 -28.33 18.98 -1.81
N LYS A 155 -28.32 18.98 -0.48
CA LYS A 155 -28.42 20.21 0.35
C LYS A 155 -27.07 20.88 0.62
N GLY A 156 -25.96 20.42 0.01
CA GLY A 156 -24.61 20.93 0.23
C GLY A 156 -23.90 21.32 -1.06
N GLY A 157 -22.90 22.20 -0.96
CA GLY A 157 -22.01 22.57 -2.06
C GLY A 157 -20.64 21.93 -1.91
N ILE A 158 -20.00 21.66 -3.05
CA ILE A 158 -18.63 21.23 -3.14
C ILE A 158 -17.89 22.25 -4.00
N PRO A 159 -16.66 22.65 -3.65
CA PRO A 159 -15.86 23.50 -4.51
C PRO A 159 -15.74 22.85 -5.91
N ARG A 160 -15.95 23.66 -6.96
CA ARG A 160 -15.98 23.16 -8.34
C ARG A 160 -14.64 22.54 -8.73
N GLU A 161 -13.54 23.09 -8.26
CA GLU A 161 -12.18 22.57 -8.50
C GLU A 161 -12.01 21.18 -7.89
N ALA A 162 -12.39 20.99 -6.63
CA ALA A 162 -12.32 19.70 -5.95
C ALA A 162 -13.24 18.65 -6.61
N ALA A 163 -14.43 19.06 -7.03
CA ALA A 163 -15.35 18.20 -7.74
C ALA A 163 -14.81 17.77 -9.11
N GLY A 164 -14.15 18.67 -9.83
CA GLY A 164 -13.56 18.41 -11.13
C GLY A 164 -12.42 17.39 -11.03
N ALA A 165 -11.45 17.63 -10.16
CA ALA A 165 -10.29 16.76 -9.97
C ALA A 165 -10.68 15.35 -9.51
N ALA A 166 -11.48 15.25 -8.46
CA ALA A 166 -11.97 13.97 -7.97
C ALA A 166 -12.85 13.26 -9.01
N GLY A 167 -13.73 13.98 -9.71
CA GLY A 167 -14.58 13.42 -10.75
C GLY A 167 -13.80 12.83 -11.92
N GLU A 168 -12.70 13.43 -12.33
CA GLU A 168 -11.83 12.91 -13.38
C GLU A 168 -11.16 11.60 -12.94
N LYS A 169 -10.58 11.57 -11.74
CA LYS A 169 -9.94 10.38 -11.16
C LYS A 169 -10.94 9.22 -11.04
N LEU A 170 -12.11 9.47 -10.50
CA LEU A 170 -13.18 8.48 -10.36
C LEU A 170 -13.72 7.98 -11.70
N GLY A 171 -13.85 8.86 -12.69
CA GLY A 171 -14.24 8.49 -14.04
C GLY A 171 -13.23 7.59 -14.74
N ARG A 172 -11.94 7.88 -14.61
CA ARG A 172 -10.85 7.01 -15.14
C ARG A 172 -10.88 5.63 -14.44
N PHE A 173 -11.08 5.62 -13.13
CA PHE A 173 -11.17 4.38 -12.37
C PHE A 173 -12.39 3.54 -12.76
N GLY A 174 -13.56 4.16 -12.90
CA GLY A 174 -14.77 3.47 -13.38
C GLY A 174 -14.61 2.87 -14.77
N ALA A 175 -13.92 3.56 -15.69
CA ALA A 175 -13.58 3.04 -17.00
C ALA A 175 -12.61 1.86 -16.91
N LEU A 176 -11.61 1.93 -16.03
CA LEU A 176 -10.67 0.84 -15.77
C LEU A 176 -11.40 -0.40 -15.25
N LEU A 177 -12.26 -0.27 -14.27
CA LEU A 177 -13.04 -1.38 -13.71
C LEU A 177 -13.92 -2.06 -14.76
N LYS A 178 -14.57 -1.27 -15.64
CA LYS A 178 -15.36 -1.83 -16.75
C LYS A 178 -14.53 -2.59 -17.77
N LYS A 179 -13.27 -2.22 -17.94
CA LYS A 179 -12.34 -2.89 -18.86
C LYS A 179 -11.79 -4.19 -18.28
N LEU A 180 -11.62 -4.24 -16.95
CA LEU A 180 -11.04 -5.39 -16.24
C LEU A 180 -12.07 -6.46 -15.86
N ARG A 181 -13.36 -6.13 -15.86
CA ARG A 181 -14.49 -7.07 -15.69
C ARG A 181 -14.95 -7.63 -17.01
#